data_eb68ad05a4ee7996c17e0db60521d1cd
#
_entry.id   eb68ad05a4ee7996c17e0db60521d1cd
#
_cell.length_a   1.000
_cell.length_b   1.000
_cell.length_c   1.000
_cell.angle_alpha   90.00
_cell.angle_beta   90.00
_cell.angle_gamma   90.00
#
_symmetry.space_group_name_H-M   'P 1'
#
loop_
_entity.id
_entity.type
_entity.pdbx_description
1 polymer ?
#
loop_
_entity_poly.entity_id
_entity_poly.type
_entity_poly.pdbx_seq_one_letter_code
_entity_poly.pdbx_strand_id
1 'polypeptide(L)'
;MFLAKQHIGNREIQQDCYFCTQNEHYSFVLVADGLGGIPGGDVASKTIANVSQEILSGQIVSACNASFVLENIFRTAHFRIKDLRAKGSIVGNSTFAALLCLEGIAYVLHCGDSRVYHFRGKKLLFATKDHSLAERLKHIKKTGTDFPNVRAKNILYRCLGDDNLAHGELTSFRFGPKDWFLICSDGFWGNIAEEKLQLLYDKTNSAAEKLFNEALSNGIPDCDNITFIAFYPNE
;
A
#
# COMPACT_ATOMS: atom_id res chain seq x y z
N MET A 1 -4.63 -16.36 6.00
CA MET A 1 -5.16 -15.54 7.15
C MET A 1 -4.78 -14.08 6.96
N PHE A 2 -5.70 -13.16 7.24
CA PHE A 2 -5.45 -11.71 7.25
C PHE A 2 -5.58 -11.16 8.67
N LEU A 3 -4.71 -10.24 9.02
CA LEU A 3 -4.75 -9.49 10.27
C LEU A 3 -4.65 -8.00 9.92
N ALA A 4 -5.82 -7.32 9.91
CA ALA A 4 -5.93 -5.94 9.47
C ALA A 4 -6.26 -5.00 10.64
N LYS A 5 -5.69 -3.81 10.62
CA LYS A 5 -5.97 -2.70 11.53
C LYS A 5 -6.04 -1.40 10.76
N GLN A 6 -6.98 -0.55 11.14
CA GLN A 6 -7.16 0.78 10.57
C GLN A 6 -7.64 1.77 11.63
N HIS A 7 -7.14 3.00 11.57
CA HIS A 7 -7.57 4.10 12.44
C HIS A 7 -7.44 5.45 11.74
N ILE A 8 -8.33 6.36 12.04
CA ILE A 8 -8.36 7.70 11.45
C ILE A 8 -7.19 8.61 11.92
N GLY A 9 -6.50 8.24 13.01
CA GLY A 9 -5.49 9.09 13.62
C GLY A 9 -6.09 10.37 14.21
N ASN A 10 -5.44 11.49 13.96
CA ASN A 10 -5.91 12.84 14.34
C ASN A 10 -6.55 13.60 13.16
N ARG A 11 -6.83 12.90 12.06
CA ARG A 11 -7.47 13.48 10.87
C ARG A 11 -8.98 13.55 11.05
N GLU A 12 -9.65 14.45 10.33
CA GLU A 12 -11.12 14.55 10.31
C GLU A 12 -11.76 13.50 9.41
N ILE A 13 -11.03 13.02 8.40
CA ILE A 13 -11.50 12.07 7.37
C ILE A 13 -10.55 10.90 7.28
N GLN A 14 -11.12 9.70 7.21
CA GLN A 14 -10.36 8.49 6.85
C GLN A 14 -10.18 8.46 5.34
N GLN A 15 -8.96 8.73 4.88
CA GLN A 15 -8.59 8.72 3.47
C GLN A 15 -7.90 7.42 3.05
N ASP A 16 -7.41 6.63 4.01
CA ASP A 16 -6.97 5.25 3.73
C ASP A 16 -8.15 4.35 3.41
N CYS A 17 -7.95 3.45 2.47
CA CYS A 17 -8.86 2.35 2.18
C CYS A 17 -8.07 1.07 1.95
N TYR A 18 -8.62 -0.07 2.34
CA TYR A 18 -8.04 -1.36 2.03
C TYR A 18 -9.09 -2.33 1.49
N PHE A 19 -8.63 -3.32 0.76
CA PHE A 19 -9.46 -4.42 0.28
C PHE A 19 -8.68 -5.74 0.34
N CYS A 20 -9.31 -6.77 0.89
CA CYS A 20 -8.75 -8.12 0.96
C CYS A 20 -9.77 -9.12 0.45
N THR A 21 -9.32 -10.08 -0.34
CA THR A 21 -10.13 -11.23 -0.71
C THR A 21 -9.25 -12.47 -0.85
N GLN A 22 -9.85 -13.62 -0.59
CA GLN A 22 -9.20 -14.93 -0.75
C GLN A 22 -10.24 -15.94 -1.22
N ASN A 23 -9.84 -16.77 -2.17
CA ASN A 23 -10.60 -17.95 -2.62
C ASN A 23 -9.62 -19.13 -2.79
N GLU A 24 -10.09 -20.22 -3.40
CA GLU A 24 -9.30 -21.45 -3.65
C GLU A 24 -8.10 -21.21 -4.59
N HIS A 25 -8.13 -20.17 -5.41
CA HIS A 25 -7.15 -19.94 -6.47
C HIS A 25 -6.14 -18.87 -6.13
N TYR A 26 -6.58 -17.81 -5.44
CA TYR A 26 -5.69 -16.66 -5.13
C TYR A 26 -6.07 -15.97 -3.84
N SER A 27 -5.11 -15.19 -3.34
CA SER A 27 -5.32 -14.19 -2.29
C SER A 27 -4.90 -12.82 -2.82
N PHE A 28 -5.70 -11.80 -2.54
CA PHE A 28 -5.42 -10.42 -2.92
C PHE A 28 -5.51 -9.50 -1.72
N VAL A 29 -4.55 -8.57 -1.62
CA VAL A 29 -4.50 -7.52 -0.58
C VAL A 29 -4.16 -6.19 -1.25
N LEU A 30 -4.89 -5.15 -0.87
CA LEU A 30 -4.68 -3.78 -1.32
C LEU A 30 -4.71 -2.83 -0.14
N VAL A 31 -3.79 -1.87 -0.11
CA VAL A 31 -3.88 -0.62 0.66
C VAL A 31 -3.76 0.54 -0.32
N ALA A 32 -4.65 1.49 -0.18
CA ALA A 32 -4.69 2.74 -0.93
C ALA A 32 -4.82 3.90 0.07
N ASP A 33 -3.84 4.79 0.08
CA ASP A 33 -3.79 5.98 0.93
C ASP A 33 -4.17 7.19 0.08
N GLY A 34 -5.28 7.84 0.43
CA GLY A 34 -5.75 9.04 -0.24
C GLY A 34 -4.92 10.24 0.17
N LEU A 35 -4.29 10.92 -0.80
CA LEU A 35 -3.34 11.98 -0.50
C LEU A 35 -3.97 13.11 0.31
N GLY A 36 -3.45 13.32 1.53
CA GLY A 36 -3.82 14.37 2.44
C GLY A 36 -3.55 15.77 1.89
N GLY A 37 -4.31 16.76 2.37
CA GLY A 37 -4.19 18.15 1.92
C GLY A 37 -4.93 18.48 0.62
N ILE A 38 -5.47 17.48 -0.07
CA ILE A 38 -6.32 17.63 -1.25
C ILE A 38 -7.70 17.03 -0.92
N PRO A 39 -8.81 17.75 -1.11
CA PRO A 39 -10.15 17.19 -0.93
C PRO A 39 -10.39 15.96 -1.85
N GLY A 40 -11.09 14.95 -1.35
CA GLY A 40 -11.48 13.79 -2.14
C GLY A 40 -10.45 12.66 -2.20
N GLY A 41 -9.41 12.66 -1.36
CA GLY A 41 -8.48 11.52 -1.24
C GLY A 41 -9.20 10.23 -0.84
N ASP A 42 -10.20 10.33 0.05
CA ASP A 42 -11.05 9.20 0.45
C ASP A 42 -11.89 8.64 -0.71
N VAL A 43 -12.33 9.50 -1.63
CA VAL A 43 -13.05 9.08 -2.84
C VAL A 43 -12.09 8.33 -3.77
N ALA A 44 -10.84 8.81 -3.90
CA ALA A 44 -9.84 8.18 -4.74
C ALA A 44 -9.48 6.78 -4.20
N SER A 45 -9.14 6.65 -2.92
CA SER A 45 -8.76 5.36 -2.31
C SER A 45 -9.91 4.34 -2.35
N LYS A 46 -11.15 4.76 -2.06
CA LYS A 46 -12.36 3.93 -2.19
C LYS A 46 -12.61 3.50 -3.64
N THR A 47 -12.38 4.40 -4.61
CA THR A 47 -12.51 4.05 -6.04
C THR A 47 -11.55 2.92 -6.42
N ILE A 48 -10.33 2.94 -5.92
CA ILE A 48 -9.34 1.88 -6.16
C ILE A 48 -9.81 0.55 -5.58
N ALA A 49 -10.30 0.54 -4.34
CA ALA A 49 -10.82 -0.67 -3.70
C ALA A 49 -12.03 -1.25 -4.47
N ASN A 50 -12.97 -0.41 -4.88
CA ASN A 50 -14.16 -0.81 -5.64
C ASN A 50 -13.78 -1.41 -7.01
N VAL A 51 -12.86 -0.77 -7.74
CA VAL A 51 -12.36 -1.28 -9.03
C VAL A 51 -11.68 -2.62 -8.84
N SER A 52 -10.90 -2.79 -7.77
CA SER A 52 -10.26 -4.08 -7.46
C SER A 52 -11.28 -5.18 -7.24
N GLN A 53 -12.32 -4.90 -6.47
CA GLN A 53 -13.42 -5.84 -6.23
C GLN A 53 -14.17 -6.18 -7.52
N GLU A 54 -14.53 -5.19 -8.32
CA GLU A 54 -15.24 -5.38 -9.60
C GLU A 54 -14.46 -6.29 -10.55
N ILE A 55 -13.17 -6.01 -10.77
CA ILE A 55 -12.33 -6.77 -11.69
C ILE A 55 -12.10 -8.19 -11.20
N LEU A 56 -11.79 -8.37 -9.93
CA LEU A 56 -11.53 -9.69 -9.36
C LEU A 56 -12.78 -10.57 -9.30
N SER A 57 -13.97 -9.99 -9.17
CA SER A 57 -15.24 -10.72 -9.21
C SER A 57 -15.65 -11.11 -10.62
N GLY A 58 -15.21 -10.39 -11.62
CA GLY A 58 -15.64 -10.51 -13.02
C GLY A 58 -14.78 -11.42 -13.89
N GLN A 59 -13.68 -11.98 -13.37
CA GLN A 59 -12.77 -12.79 -14.19
C GLN A 59 -12.06 -13.90 -13.41
N ILE A 60 -11.58 -14.89 -14.15
CA ILE A 60 -10.73 -15.95 -13.61
C ILE A 60 -9.29 -15.43 -13.50
N VAL A 61 -8.71 -15.54 -12.32
CA VAL A 61 -7.31 -15.19 -12.06
C VAL A 61 -6.47 -16.46 -12.04
N SER A 62 -5.37 -16.44 -12.80
CA SER A 62 -4.42 -17.56 -12.94
C SER A 62 -3.00 -17.02 -13.05
N ALA A 63 -1.99 -17.88 -12.94
CA ALA A 63 -0.59 -17.46 -13.10
C ALA A 63 -0.30 -16.84 -14.49
N CYS A 64 -1.05 -17.25 -15.52
CA CYS A 64 -0.86 -16.72 -16.88
C CYS A 64 -1.32 -15.26 -17.03
N ASN A 65 -2.29 -14.80 -16.21
CA ASN A 65 -2.84 -13.45 -16.32
C ASN A 65 -2.65 -12.58 -15.08
N ALA A 66 -2.00 -13.07 -14.02
CA ALA A 66 -1.87 -12.39 -12.74
C ALA A 66 -1.30 -10.97 -12.85
N SER A 67 -0.20 -10.81 -13.58
CA SER A 67 0.41 -9.49 -13.84
C SER A 67 -0.54 -8.56 -14.58
N PHE A 68 -1.20 -9.07 -15.62
CA PHE A 68 -2.18 -8.32 -16.40
C PHE A 68 -3.38 -7.90 -15.54
N VAL A 69 -3.87 -8.77 -14.65
CA VAL A 69 -4.97 -8.45 -13.73
C VAL A 69 -4.59 -7.29 -12.82
N LEU A 70 -3.40 -7.31 -12.21
CA LEU A 70 -2.92 -6.20 -11.38
C LEU A 70 -2.79 -4.89 -12.15
N GLU A 71 -2.18 -4.94 -13.34
CA GLU A 71 -2.05 -3.76 -14.20
C GLU A 71 -3.41 -3.23 -14.67
N ASN A 72 -4.37 -4.13 -14.96
CA ASN A 72 -5.72 -3.74 -15.35
C ASN A 72 -6.45 -3.05 -14.19
N ILE A 73 -6.35 -3.57 -12.97
CA ILE A 73 -6.89 -2.91 -11.77
C ILE A 73 -6.30 -1.51 -11.64
N PHE A 74 -4.98 -1.40 -11.69
CA PHE A 74 -4.25 -0.15 -11.55
C PHE A 74 -4.67 0.90 -12.58
N ARG A 75 -4.67 0.53 -13.86
CA ARG A 75 -5.03 1.42 -14.98
C ARG A 75 -6.50 1.81 -14.94
N THR A 76 -7.40 0.86 -14.70
CA THR A 76 -8.83 1.12 -14.61
C THR A 76 -9.15 2.07 -13.47
N ALA A 77 -8.54 1.88 -12.30
CA ALA A 77 -8.69 2.77 -11.17
C ALA A 77 -8.19 4.18 -11.48
N HIS A 78 -7.01 4.31 -12.09
CA HIS A 78 -6.47 5.60 -12.51
C HIS A 78 -7.43 6.36 -13.44
N PHE A 79 -7.91 5.70 -14.49
CA PHE A 79 -8.82 6.34 -15.43
C PHE A 79 -10.19 6.63 -14.82
N ARG A 80 -10.71 5.80 -13.90
CA ARG A 80 -11.97 6.06 -13.19
C ARG A 80 -11.87 7.27 -12.28
N ILE A 81 -10.76 7.47 -11.57
CA ILE A 81 -10.51 8.67 -10.78
C ILE A 81 -10.52 9.91 -11.68
N LYS A 82 -9.85 9.88 -12.82
CA LYS A 82 -9.83 10.99 -13.79
C LYS A 82 -11.21 11.27 -14.39
N ASP A 83 -11.97 10.24 -14.74
CA ASP A 83 -13.33 10.38 -15.27
C ASP A 83 -14.29 11.01 -14.26
N LEU A 84 -14.25 10.58 -12.99
CA LEU A 84 -15.03 11.18 -11.92
C LEU A 84 -14.71 12.66 -11.76
N ARG A 85 -13.44 13.03 -11.81
CA ARG A 85 -12.99 14.43 -11.73
C ARG A 85 -13.46 15.24 -12.95
N ALA A 86 -13.37 14.69 -14.15
CA ALA A 86 -13.87 15.34 -15.38
C ALA A 86 -15.39 15.56 -15.37
N LYS A 87 -16.13 14.72 -14.64
CA LYS A 87 -17.60 14.87 -14.40
C LYS A 87 -17.94 15.83 -13.27
N GLY A 88 -16.97 16.53 -12.71
CA GLY A 88 -17.16 17.55 -11.68
C GLY A 88 -17.17 17.02 -10.24
N SER A 89 -16.85 15.76 -10.01
CA SER A 89 -16.69 15.23 -8.66
C SER A 89 -15.39 15.73 -8.02
N ILE A 90 -15.44 16.02 -6.72
CA ILE A 90 -14.21 16.33 -5.94
C ILE A 90 -13.51 15.00 -5.66
N VAL A 91 -12.44 14.72 -6.40
CA VAL A 91 -11.65 13.50 -6.28
C VAL A 91 -10.17 13.85 -6.24
N GLY A 92 -9.51 13.47 -5.17
CA GLY A 92 -8.07 13.63 -4.99
C GLY A 92 -7.26 12.56 -5.74
N ASN A 93 -6.03 12.41 -5.31
CA ASN A 93 -5.12 11.36 -5.75
C ASN A 93 -4.98 10.31 -4.64
N SER A 94 -4.37 9.16 -4.97
CA SER A 94 -4.12 8.11 -3.98
C SER A 94 -2.86 7.32 -4.31
N THR A 95 -2.27 6.70 -3.28
CA THR A 95 -1.29 5.63 -3.47
C THR A 95 -1.97 4.34 -3.92
N PHE A 96 -1.16 3.35 -4.28
CA PHE A 96 -1.60 2.00 -4.61
C PHE A 96 -0.52 1.01 -4.17
N ALA A 97 -0.84 0.12 -3.25
CA ALA A 97 0.03 -0.98 -2.85
C ALA A 97 -0.78 -2.26 -2.84
N ALA A 98 -0.55 -3.12 -3.82
CA ALA A 98 -1.29 -4.37 -4.00
C ALA A 98 -0.39 -5.59 -4.06
N LEU A 99 -0.88 -6.67 -3.47
CA LEU A 99 -0.29 -8.00 -3.47
C LEU A 99 -1.31 -9.01 -3.98
N LEU A 100 -0.92 -9.80 -4.97
CA LEU A 100 -1.68 -10.94 -5.48
C LEU A 100 -0.83 -12.21 -5.33
N CYS A 101 -1.31 -13.17 -4.56
CA CYS A 101 -0.63 -14.45 -4.32
C CYS A 101 -1.42 -15.59 -4.92
N LEU A 102 -0.79 -16.40 -5.76
CA LEU A 102 -1.34 -17.65 -6.30
C LEU A 102 -0.22 -18.59 -6.72
N GLU A 103 -0.44 -19.90 -6.61
CA GLU A 103 0.49 -20.94 -7.05
C GLU A 103 1.93 -20.76 -6.53
N GLY A 104 2.10 -20.23 -5.30
CA GLY A 104 3.43 -20.00 -4.70
C GLY A 104 4.19 -18.81 -5.30
N ILE A 105 3.52 -17.94 -6.09
CA ILE A 105 4.09 -16.72 -6.65
C ILE A 105 3.33 -15.53 -6.07
N ALA A 106 4.08 -14.54 -5.58
CA ALA A 106 3.60 -13.24 -5.14
C ALA A 106 3.88 -12.21 -6.24
N TYR A 107 2.85 -11.49 -6.64
CA TYR A 107 2.91 -10.36 -7.57
C TYR A 107 2.61 -9.11 -6.76
N VAL A 108 3.53 -8.16 -6.80
CA VAL A 108 3.42 -6.87 -6.11
C VAL A 108 3.37 -5.77 -7.14
N LEU A 109 2.35 -4.93 -7.08
CA LEU A 109 2.28 -3.70 -7.88
C LEU A 109 2.06 -2.53 -6.93
N HIS A 110 2.93 -1.51 -7.00
CA HIS A 110 2.80 -0.34 -6.15
C HIS A 110 3.02 0.97 -6.90
N CYS A 111 2.46 2.05 -6.35
CA CYS A 111 2.63 3.43 -6.80
C CYS A 111 2.38 4.35 -5.61
N GLY A 112 3.34 5.21 -5.27
CA GLY A 112 3.31 6.05 -4.08
C GLY A 112 4.27 5.56 -3.00
N ASP A 113 3.95 5.80 -1.75
CA ASP A 113 4.73 5.46 -0.57
C ASP A 113 4.03 4.52 0.43
N SER A 114 2.83 4.05 0.12
CA SER A 114 2.29 2.84 0.78
C SER A 114 3.16 1.65 0.39
N ARG A 115 3.51 0.81 1.37
CA ARG A 115 4.54 -0.21 1.20
C ARG A 115 4.02 -1.63 1.26
N VAL A 116 4.67 -2.52 0.51
CA VAL A 116 4.56 -3.97 0.64
C VAL A 116 5.89 -4.51 1.14
N TYR A 117 5.87 -5.24 2.24
CA TYR A 117 7.01 -5.95 2.80
C TYR A 117 6.81 -7.45 2.65
N HIS A 118 7.88 -8.18 2.34
CA HIS A 118 7.93 -9.63 2.33
C HIS A 118 8.92 -10.14 3.37
N PHE A 119 8.47 -10.97 4.26
CA PHE A 119 9.26 -11.59 5.31
C PHE A 119 9.29 -13.10 5.15
N ARG A 120 10.40 -13.72 5.57
CA ARG A 120 10.49 -15.14 5.85
C ARG A 120 10.86 -15.36 7.32
N GLY A 121 9.92 -15.90 8.09
CA GLY A 121 10.05 -15.86 9.55
C GLY A 121 10.18 -14.42 10.03
N LYS A 122 11.23 -14.13 10.77
CA LYS A 122 11.54 -12.77 11.26
C LYS A 122 12.46 -11.96 10.33
N LYS A 123 12.90 -12.52 9.20
CA LYS A 123 13.83 -11.86 8.28
C LYS A 123 13.06 -11.12 7.18
N LEU A 124 13.33 -9.82 7.03
CA LEU A 124 12.89 -9.04 5.88
C LEU A 124 13.66 -9.48 4.63
N LEU A 125 12.93 -9.83 3.56
CA LEU A 125 13.50 -10.24 2.28
C LEU A 125 13.33 -9.16 1.21
N PHE A 126 12.21 -8.43 1.23
CA PHE A 126 11.89 -7.41 0.24
C PHE A 126 10.99 -6.33 0.87
N ALA A 127 11.20 -5.10 0.44
CA ALA A 127 10.28 -3.98 0.65
C ALA A 127 10.20 -3.14 -0.61
N THR A 128 9.02 -2.62 -0.93
CA THR A 128 8.86 -1.66 -2.02
C THR A 128 9.61 -0.37 -1.70
N LYS A 129 10.04 0.36 -2.73
CA LYS A 129 10.69 1.67 -2.59
C LYS A 129 9.68 2.78 -2.85
N ASP A 130 9.67 3.78 -2.00
CA ASP A 130 8.73 4.89 -2.12
C ASP A 130 8.93 5.68 -3.41
N HIS A 131 7.85 6.05 -4.06
CA HIS A 131 7.85 7.01 -5.14
C HIS A 131 7.79 8.44 -4.60
N SER A 132 8.66 8.75 -3.62
CA SER A 132 8.77 10.05 -2.96
C SER A 132 10.06 10.77 -3.35
N LEU A 133 10.02 12.11 -3.29
CA LEU A 133 11.20 12.93 -3.54
C LEU A 133 12.31 12.60 -2.53
N ALA A 134 11.96 12.31 -1.28
CA ALA A 134 12.92 11.92 -0.24
C ALA A 134 13.69 10.66 -0.62
N GLU A 135 13.02 9.62 -1.13
CA GLU A 135 13.67 8.38 -1.55
C GLU A 135 14.59 8.63 -2.74
N ARG A 136 14.14 9.43 -3.71
CA ARG A 136 14.96 9.81 -4.87
C ARG A 136 16.22 10.59 -4.48
N LEU A 137 16.12 11.49 -3.48
CA LEU A 137 17.25 12.27 -2.98
C LEU A 137 18.26 11.42 -2.18
N LYS A 138 17.86 10.32 -1.54
CA LYS A 138 18.80 9.38 -0.89
C LYS A 138 19.85 8.84 -1.88
N HIS A 139 19.43 8.56 -3.11
CA HIS A 139 20.35 8.11 -4.16
C HIS A 139 21.30 9.20 -4.64
N ILE A 140 20.86 10.46 -4.66
CA ILE A 140 21.69 11.62 -5.08
C ILE A 140 22.67 12.04 -3.99
N LYS A 141 22.28 11.97 -2.69
CA LYS A 141 23.19 12.25 -1.56
C LYS A 141 24.41 11.33 -1.51
N LYS A 142 24.31 10.11 -2.03
CA LYS A 142 25.48 9.21 -2.21
C LYS A 142 26.51 9.76 -3.19
N THR A 143 26.16 10.76 -4.00
CA THR A 143 27.05 11.43 -4.96
C THR A 143 27.63 12.78 -4.46
N GLY A 144 27.43 13.13 -3.18
CA GLY A 144 28.12 14.27 -2.52
C GLY A 144 27.43 15.63 -2.64
N THR A 145 26.18 15.69 -3.09
CA THR A 145 25.41 16.96 -3.11
C THR A 145 24.51 17.06 -1.87
N ASP A 146 24.79 18.03 -1.00
CA ASP A 146 23.91 18.38 0.12
C ASP A 146 22.71 19.19 -0.41
N PHE A 147 21.49 18.61 -0.27
CA PHE A 147 20.26 19.37 -0.44
C PHE A 147 19.76 19.84 0.93
N PRO A 148 19.35 21.11 1.07
CA PRO A 148 18.80 21.61 2.33
C PRO A 148 17.56 20.79 2.71
N ASN A 149 17.31 20.67 4.03
CA ASN A 149 16.19 19.95 4.64
C ASN A 149 14.84 20.43 4.10
N VAL A 150 14.44 19.91 2.95
CA VAL A 150 13.10 20.13 2.41
C VAL A 150 12.19 19.11 3.08
N ARG A 151 10.94 19.47 3.34
CA ARG A 151 9.85 18.54 3.70
C ARG A 151 9.57 17.55 2.56
N ALA A 152 10.65 16.87 2.09
CA ALA A 152 10.65 16.02 0.91
C ALA A 152 9.98 14.66 1.16
N LYS A 153 9.72 14.31 2.43
CA LYS A 153 9.15 13.01 2.79
C LYS A 153 7.74 12.84 2.23
N ASN A 154 6.95 13.90 2.16
CA ASN A 154 5.54 13.86 1.80
C ASN A 154 5.28 14.29 0.34
N ILE A 155 6.33 14.47 -0.48
CA ILE A 155 6.16 14.82 -1.88
C ILE A 155 6.31 13.57 -2.73
N LEU A 156 5.17 13.05 -3.20
CA LEU A 156 5.13 11.94 -4.15
C LEU A 156 5.32 12.46 -5.57
N TYR A 157 6.14 11.76 -6.35
CA TYR A 157 6.29 12.01 -7.78
C TYR A 157 5.51 11.00 -8.64
N ARG A 158 4.81 10.05 -8.01
CA ARG A 158 3.87 9.12 -8.64
C ARG A 158 2.73 8.81 -7.69
N CYS A 159 1.51 8.94 -8.18
CA CYS A 159 0.27 8.54 -7.53
C CYS A 159 -0.81 8.26 -8.57
N LEU A 160 -1.88 7.57 -8.18
CA LEU A 160 -3.05 7.41 -9.03
C LEU A 160 -3.88 8.70 -9.05
N GLY A 161 -4.45 8.99 -10.21
CA GLY A 161 -5.25 10.21 -10.42
C GLY A 161 -4.45 11.42 -10.86
N ASP A 162 -3.11 11.36 -10.86
CA ASP A 162 -2.25 12.43 -11.39
C ASP A 162 -2.51 12.63 -12.91
N ASP A 163 -2.22 13.83 -13.42
CA ASP A 163 -2.41 14.14 -14.84
C ASP A 163 -1.43 13.41 -15.74
N ASN A 164 -0.26 13.09 -15.26
CA ASN A 164 0.67 12.20 -15.91
C ASN A 164 0.16 10.75 -15.89
N LEU A 165 0.48 9.99 -16.95
CA LEU A 165 0.16 8.57 -16.97
C LEU A 165 0.84 7.90 -15.76
N ALA A 166 0.04 7.41 -14.81
CA ALA A 166 0.59 6.71 -13.65
C ALA A 166 1.28 5.42 -14.10
N HIS A 167 2.51 5.23 -13.64
CA HIS A 167 3.26 4.00 -13.83
C HIS A 167 3.43 3.31 -12.47
N GLY A 168 2.81 2.15 -12.31
CA GLY A 168 3.06 1.27 -11.19
C GLY A 168 4.36 0.49 -11.39
N GLU A 169 5.03 0.15 -10.30
CA GLU A 169 6.17 -0.76 -10.30
C GLU A 169 5.69 -2.17 -9.99
N LEU A 170 5.83 -3.07 -10.97
CA LEU A 170 5.42 -4.47 -10.86
C LEU A 170 6.66 -5.34 -10.58
N THR A 171 6.57 -6.15 -9.54
CA THR A 171 7.60 -7.13 -9.17
C THR A 171 6.92 -8.45 -8.85
N SER A 172 7.59 -9.57 -9.15
CA SER A 172 7.11 -10.90 -8.75
C SER A 172 8.25 -11.76 -8.21
N PHE A 173 7.93 -12.61 -7.25
CA PHE A 173 8.88 -13.54 -6.64
C PHE A 173 8.15 -14.76 -6.06
N ARG A 174 8.89 -15.84 -5.88
CA ARG A 174 8.36 -17.06 -5.23
C ARG A 174 8.32 -16.88 -3.72
N PHE A 175 7.23 -17.36 -3.11
CA PHE A 175 7.11 -17.46 -1.66
C PHE A 175 6.90 -18.93 -1.24
N GLY A 176 7.17 -19.23 0.02
CA GLY A 176 7.08 -20.59 0.55
C GLY A 176 6.63 -20.62 2.01
N PRO A 177 6.77 -21.78 2.67
CA PRO A 177 6.46 -21.92 4.09
C PRO A 177 7.21 -20.88 4.92
N LYS A 178 6.56 -20.33 5.95
CA LYS A 178 7.05 -19.25 6.82
C LYS A 178 7.15 -17.85 6.16
N ASP A 179 6.76 -17.70 4.90
CA ASP A 179 6.68 -16.40 4.26
C ASP A 179 5.36 -15.73 4.64
N TRP A 180 5.44 -14.44 4.88
CA TRP A 180 4.30 -13.59 5.15
C TRP A 180 4.55 -12.18 4.63
N PHE A 181 3.50 -11.40 4.49
CA PHE A 181 3.55 -10.08 3.88
C PHE A 181 2.91 -9.07 4.81
N LEU A 182 3.41 -7.83 4.75
CA LEU A 182 2.80 -6.69 5.40
C LEU A 182 2.57 -5.63 4.33
N ILE A 183 1.34 -5.13 4.24
CA ILE A 183 0.96 -4.03 3.37
C ILE A 183 0.44 -2.91 4.27
N CYS A 184 0.95 -1.67 4.10
CA CYS A 184 0.58 -0.58 4.99
C CYS A 184 0.73 0.80 4.37
N SER A 185 -0.02 1.79 4.89
CA SER A 185 0.14 3.20 4.61
C SER A 185 1.32 3.82 5.37
N ASP A 186 1.69 5.03 5.01
CA ASP A 186 2.80 5.78 5.61
C ASP A 186 2.55 6.12 7.08
N GLY A 187 1.30 6.35 7.49
CA GLY A 187 0.93 6.54 8.89
C GLY A 187 1.30 5.35 9.79
N PHE A 188 1.40 4.13 9.24
CA PHE A 188 1.89 2.99 9.99
C PHE A 188 3.42 2.87 9.95
N TRP A 189 4.01 2.70 8.76
CA TRP A 189 5.45 2.45 8.66
C TRP A 189 6.31 3.66 9.04
N GLY A 190 5.79 4.86 8.91
CA GLY A 190 6.48 6.09 9.32
C GLY A 190 6.64 6.25 10.83
N ASN A 191 5.80 5.56 11.60
CA ASN A 191 5.74 5.63 13.06
C ASN A 191 6.24 4.37 13.78
N ILE A 192 6.69 3.36 13.04
CA ILE A 192 7.23 2.10 13.58
C ILE A 192 8.63 1.87 13.05
N ALA A 193 9.58 1.54 13.93
CA ALA A 193 10.89 1.10 13.52
C ALA A 193 10.79 -0.23 12.73
N GLU A 194 11.45 -0.30 11.57
CA GLU A 194 11.32 -1.44 10.64
C GLU A 194 11.65 -2.78 11.31
N GLU A 195 12.62 -2.79 12.24
CA GLU A 195 13.02 -3.98 12.99
C GLU A 195 11.91 -4.54 13.88
N LYS A 196 10.93 -3.71 14.26
CA LYS A 196 9.79 -4.15 15.07
C LYS A 196 8.71 -4.84 14.25
N LEU A 197 8.64 -4.61 12.95
CA LEU A 197 7.64 -5.22 12.07
C LEU A 197 7.66 -6.75 12.16
N GLN A 198 8.83 -7.36 12.39
CA GLN A 198 8.97 -8.80 12.58
C GLN A 198 8.15 -9.39 13.75
N LEU A 199 7.66 -8.57 14.69
CA LEU A 199 6.80 -9.03 15.78
C LEU A 199 5.45 -9.56 15.27
N LEU A 200 5.01 -9.11 14.07
CA LEU A 200 3.80 -9.63 13.43
C LEU A 200 3.94 -11.10 13.00
N TYR A 201 5.16 -11.64 12.95
CA TYR A 201 5.38 -13.07 12.68
C TYR A 201 4.68 -13.98 13.69
N ASP A 202 4.48 -13.53 14.91
CA ASP A 202 3.82 -14.30 15.97
C ASP A 202 2.30 -14.48 15.70
N LYS A 203 1.73 -13.81 14.69
CA LYS A 203 0.35 -13.94 14.18
C LYS A 203 -0.74 -13.69 15.23
N THR A 204 -0.38 -13.00 16.29
CA THR A 204 -1.29 -12.74 17.41
C THR A 204 -1.93 -11.37 17.30
N ASN A 205 -3.21 -11.28 17.66
CA ASN A 205 -3.86 -9.98 17.81
C ASN A 205 -3.11 -9.07 18.80
N SER A 206 -2.49 -9.63 19.84
CA SER A 206 -1.72 -8.88 20.84
C SER A 206 -0.49 -8.21 20.21
N ALA A 207 0.26 -8.90 19.34
CA ALA A 207 1.40 -8.30 18.64
C ALA A 207 0.95 -7.18 17.69
N ALA A 208 -0.15 -7.40 16.97
CA ALA A 208 -0.74 -6.39 16.09
C ALA A 208 -1.23 -5.17 16.88
N GLU A 209 -1.96 -5.36 17.99
CA GLU A 209 -2.42 -4.28 18.86
C GLU A 209 -1.25 -3.47 19.43
N LYS A 210 -0.19 -4.15 19.85
CA LYS A 210 0.99 -3.49 20.39
C LYS A 210 1.63 -2.55 19.38
N LEU A 211 1.88 -3.02 18.15
CA LEU A 211 2.47 -2.20 17.10
C LEU A 211 1.51 -1.09 16.66
N PHE A 212 0.23 -1.39 16.58
CA PHE A 212 -0.78 -0.42 16.20
C PHE A 212 -0.86 0.75 17.20
N ASN A 213 -0.91 0.43 18.51
CA ASN A 213 -0.93 1.44 19.57
C ASN A 213 0.38 2.23 19.62
N GLU A 214 1.51 1.58 19.34
CA GLU A 214 2.80 2.27 19.21
C GLU A 214 2.78 3.27 18.04
N ALA A 215 2.25 2.89 16.87
CA ALA A 215 2.13 3.78 15.72
C ALA A 215 1.25 5.00 16.04
N LEU A 216 0.10 4.78 16.70
CA LEU A 216 -0.78 5.85 17.15
C LEU A 216 -0.06 6.80 18.12
N SER A 217 0.66 6.27 19.10
CA SER A 217 1.37 7.08 20.10
C SER A 217 2.51 7.90 19.50
N ASN A 218 3.26 7.31 18.57
CA ASN A 218 4.38 7.98 17.91
C ASN A 218 3.94 9.04 16.90
N GLY A 219 2.73 8.94 16.36
CA GLY A 219 2.16 9.91 15.42
C GLY A 219 1.67 11.20 16.07
N ILE A 220 1.47 11.25 17.38
CA ILE A 220 0.98 12.44 18.09
C ILE A 220 2.01 13.58 18.03
N PRO A 221 1.59 14.88 17.82
CA PRO A 221 0.19 15.36 17.77
C PRO A 221 -0.48 15.27 16.40
N ASP A 222 0.24 15.00 15.31
CA ASP A 222 -0.23 15.07 13.92
C ASP A 222 -0.40 13.67 13.29
N CYS A 223 -0.93 12.71 14.05
CA CYS A 223 -1.10 11.33 13.62
C CYS A 223 -1.95 11.23 12.35
N ASP A 224 -1.39 10.66 11.29
CA ASP A 224 -2.10 10.40 10.03
C ASP A 224 -3.08 9.24 10.13
N ASN A 225 -3.83 9.00 9.09
CA ASN A 225 -4.57 7.76 8.92
C ASN A 225 -3.58 6.58 8.98
N ILE A 226 -3.91 5.56 9.73
CA ILE A 226 -3.05 4.38 9.91
C ILE A 226 -3.78 3.17 9.38
N THR A 227 -3.16 2.47 8.43
CA THR A 227 -3.67 1.19 7.91
C THR A 227 -2.55 0.20 7.74
N PHE A 228 -2.74 -1.03 8.23
CA PHE A 228 -1.88 -2.15 7.88
C PHE A 228 -2.65 -3.46 7.79
N ILE A 229 -2.12 -4.37 6.98
CA ILE A 229 -2.60 -5.73 6.81
C ILE A 229 -1.40 -6.67 6.82
N ALA A 230 -1.33 -7.54 7.81
CA ALA A 230 -0.41 -8.68 7.79
C ALA A 230 -1.14 -9.88 7.16
N PHE A 231 -0.55 -10.43 6.12
CA PHE A 231 -1.09 -11.54 5.36
C PHE A 231 -0.19 -12.78 5.43
N TYR A 232 -0.78 -13.91 5.77
CA TYR A 232 -0.12 -15.21 5.93
C TYR A 232 -0.74 -16.20 4.93
N PRO A 233 -0.09 -16.43 3.77
CA PRO A 233 -0.70 -17.15 2.64
C PRO A 233 -0.96 -18.63 2.90
N ASN A 234 -0.25 -19.25 3.81
CA ASN A 234 -0.32 -20.70 4.08
C ASN A 234 -1.17 -21.07 5.31
N GLU A 235 -2.09 -20.20 5.69
CA GLU A 235 -3.01 -20.41 6.82
C GLU A 235 -4.47 -20.09 6.50
#